data_b115e8121b1e425f162c816f1d8548ec
#
_entry.id   b115e8121b1e425f162c816f1d8548ec
#
_cell.length_a   1.000
_cell.length_b   1.000
_cell.length_c   1.000
_cell.angle_alpha   90.00
_cell.angle_beta   90.00
_cell.angle_gamma   90.00
#
_symmetry.space_group_name_H-M   'P 1'
#
loop_
_entity.id
_entity.type
_entity.pdbx_description
1 polymer ?
#
loop_
_entity_poly.entity_id
_entity_poly.type
_entity_poly.pdbx_seq_one_letter_code
_entity_poly.pdbx_strand_id
1 'polypeptide(L)'
;MSRSAPPPRVRRHGCLLIGHGSRVAGANRVLLRVARRLARQVPGWSVEACFLEAARPGVQDGVDRLVARGAGRILFVPYFLYLGGHVGRDLPREMARARKRHPGLACAAAPHLGFDARLVAIAADRLRLGRSRAGWD
;
A
#
# COMPACT_ATOMS: atom_id res chain seq x y z
N MET A 1 -27.44 -19.74 -33.72
CA MET A 1 -26.65 -20.17 -32.53
C MET A 1 -26.20 -18.94 -31.78
N SER A 2 -26.82 -18.69 -30.65
CA SER A 2 -26.43 -17.60 -29.76
C SER A 2 -25.14 -17.99 -29.01
N ARG A 3 -24.05 -17.31 -29.29
CA ARG A 3 -22.88 -17.42 -28.43
C ARG A 3 -23.23 -16.70 -27.13
N SER A 4 -23.40 -17.46 -26.03
CA SER A 4 -23.52 -16.87 -24.71
C SER A 4 -22.30 -16.02 -24.45
N ALA A 5 -22.50 -14.74 -24.00
CA ALA A 5 -21.42 -13.89 -23.59
C ALA A 5 -20.60 -14.59 -22.48
N PRO A 6 -19.27 -14.49 -22.50
CA PRO A 6 -18.47 -15.07 -21.42
C PRO A 6 -18.94 -14.46 -20.09
N PRO A 7 -18.94 -15.25 -19.00
CA PRO A 7 -19.33 -14.74 -17.70
C PRO A 7 -18.49 -13.50 -17.36
N PRO A 8 -19.07 -12.50 -16.66
CA PRO A 8 -18.32 -11.31 -16.29
C PRO A 8 -17.07 -11.76 -15.52
N ARG A 9 -15.89 -11.36 -15.98
CA ARG A 9 -14.64 -11.62 -15.24
C ARG A 9 -14.80 -11.01 -13.86
N VAL A 10 -14.72 -11.85 -12.83
CA VAL A 10 -14.67 -11.38 -11.44
C VAL A 10 -13.48 -10.42 -11.35
N ARG A 11 -13.78 -9.13 -11.14
CA ARG A 11 -12.74 -8.13 -11.01
C ARG A 11 -11.95 -8.40 -9.74
N ARG A 12 -10.69 -8.74 -9.88
CA ARG A 12 -9.81 -8.97 -8.75
C ARG A 12 -9.56 -7.66 -8.01
N HIS A 13 -9.40 -7.76 -6.71
CA HIS A 13 -9.05 -6.63 -5.86
C HIS A 13 -7.52 -6.50 -5.76
N GLY A 14 -7.03 -5.28 -5.86
CA GLY A 14 -5.64 -4.93 -5.64
C GLY A 14 -5.49 -4.05 -4.41
N CYS A 15 -4.44 -4.29 -3.65
CA CYS A 15 -3.99 -3.46 -2.55
C CYS A 15 -2.66 -2.82 -2.93
N LEU A 16 -2.64 -1.51 -3.03
CA LEU A 16 -1.43 -0.73 -3.26
C LEU A 16 -0.99 -0.12 -1.93
N LEU A 17 -0.01 -0.76 -1.30
CA LEU A 17 0.56 -0.29 -0.04
C LEU A 17 1.59 0.79 -0.34
N ILE A 18 1.36 2.00 0.15
CA ILE A 18 2.14 3.18 -0.24
C ILE A 18 2.99 3.65 0.92
N GLY A 19 4.29 3.67 0.73
CA GLY A 19 5.24 4.29 1.64
C GLY A 19 5.77 5.62 1.10
N HIS A 20 6.43 6.37 1.96
CA HIS A 20 7.03 7.63 1.56
C HIS A 20 8.19 7.42 0.57
N GLY A 21 9.04 6.46 0.88
CA GLY A 21 10.26 6.19 0.12
C GLY A 21 11.49 6.83 0.77
N SER A 22 12.62 6.17 0.62
CA SER A 22 13.90 6.61 1.12
C SER A 22 14.99 6.29 0.10
N ARG A 23 16.05 7.09 0.09
CA ARG A 23 17.27 6.78 -0.67
C ARG A 23 18.07 5.63 -0.06
N VAL A 24 17.78 5.28 1.20
CA VAL A 24 18.39 4.16 1.91
C VAL A 24 17.61 2.89 1.60
N ALA A 25 18.21 1.98 0.85
CA ALA A 25 17.55 0.74 0.40
C ALA A 25 17.01 -0.09 1.57
N GLY A 26 17.73 -0.17 2.69
CA GLY A 26 17.29 -0.90 3.87
C GLY A 26 15.98 -0.37 4.48
N ALA A 27 15.75 0.94 4.40
CA ALA A 27 14.51 1.55 4.86
C ALA A 27 13.32 1.10 4.02
N ASN A 28 13.48 1.01 2.70
CA ASN A 28 12.41 0.61 1.78
C ASN A 28 12.05 -0.87 1.94
N ARG A 29 13.01 -1.73 2.29
CA ARG A 29 12.77 -3.16 2.51
C ARG A 29 11.76 -3.44 3.62
N VAL A 30 11.63 -2.54 4.59
CA VAL A 30 10.62 -2.69 5.65
C VAL A 30 9.21 -2.71 5.05
N LEU A 31 8.90 -1.78 4.16
CA LEU A 31 7.57 -1.75 3.53
C LEU A 31 7.32 -2.98 2.65
N LEU A 32 8.34 -3.43 1.92
CA LEU A 32 8.23 -4.65 1.12
C LEU A 32 7.92 -5.87 1.99
N ARG A 33 8.51 -5.93 3.16
CA ARG A 33 8.26 -6.99 4.13
C ARG A 33 6.84 -6.91 4.70
N VAL A 34 6.36 -5.72 5.01
CA VAL A 34 4.98 -5.50 5.44
C VAL A 34 4.01 -5.95 4.36
N ALA A 35 4.25 -5.59 3.11
CA ALA A 35 3.40 -5.97 1.98
C ALA A 35 3.30 -7.50 1.82
N ARG A 36 4.41 -8.22 1.94
CA ARG A 36 4.41 -9.69 1.88
C ARG A 36 3.59 -10.33 2.99
N ARG A 37 3.69 -9.81 4.20
CA ARG A 37 2.91 -10.30 5.35
C ARG A 37 1.43 -9.95 5.21
N LEU A 38 1.12 -8.75 4.75
CA LEU A 38 -0.24 -8.32 4.48
C LEU A 38 -0.92 -9.24 3.45
N ALA A 39 -0.21 -9.59 2.39
CA ALA A 39 -0.74 -10.49 1.35
C ALA A 39 -1.26 -11.81 1.92
N ARG A 40 -0.63 -12.33 2.97
CA ARG A 40 -1.07 -13.56 3.64
C ARG A 40 -2.36 -13.39 4.43
N GLN A 41 -2.67 -12.17 4.86
CA GLN A 41 -3.86 -11.86 5.65
C GLN A 41 -5.07 -11.50 4.78
N VAL A 42 -4.85 -11.24 3.51
CA VAL A 42 -5.91 -10.86 2.56
C VAL A 42 -5.88 -11.80 1.34
N PRO A 43 -6.17 -13.10 1.54
CA PRO A 43 -6.18 -14.05 0.43
C PRO A 43 -7.19 -13.61 -0.64
N GLY A 44 -6.85 -13.81 -1.90
CA GLY A 44 -7.67 -13.33 -3.02
C GLY A 44 -7.38 -11.91 -3.47
N TRP A 45 -6.61 -11.14 -2.69
CA TRP A 45 -6.11 -9.83 -3.10
C TRP A 45 -4.70 -9.94 -3.66
N SER A 46 -4.39 -9.14 -4.67
CA SER A 46 -3.01 -8.89 -5.07
C SER A 46 -2.47 -7.70 -4.29
N VAL A 47 -1.29 -7.83 -3.71
CA VAL A 47 -0.67 -6.76 -2.90
C VAL A 47 0.64 -6.34 -3.55
N GLU A 48 0.79 -5.05 -3.77
CA GLU A 48 2.03 -4.42 -4.23
C GLU A 48 2.40 -3.28 -3.29
N ALA A 49 3.68 -3.16 -2.99
CA ALA A 49 4.22 -1.98 -2.33
C ALA A 49 4.71 -0.98 -3.37
N CYS A 50 4.55 0.29 -3.07
CA CYS A 50 5.10 1.37 -3.89
C CYS A 50 5.53 2.55 -3.01
N PHE A 51 6.21 3.51 -3.62
CA PHE A 51 6.76 4.65 -2.90
C PHE A 51 6.40 5.95 -3.62
N LEU A 52 6.12 6.99 -2.83
CA LEU A 52 5.79 8.31 -3.37
C LEU A 52 6.99 8.95 -4.04
N GLU A 53 8.19 8.76 -3.47
CA GLU A 53 9.44 9.34 -3.97
C GLU A 53 10.66 8.52 -3.58
N ALA A 54 11.81 8.84 -4.14
CA ALA A 54 13.14 8.35 -3.76
C ALA A 54 13.37 6.83 -3.86
N ALA A 55 12.38 6.04 -4.23
CA ALA A 55 12.50 4.59 -4.35
C ALA A 55 11.54 4.04 -5.41
N ARG A 56 11.84 2.86 -5.91
CA ARG A 56 11.02 2.13 -6.88
C ARG A 56 10.40 0.88 -6.23
N PRO A 57 9.22 0.44 -6.69
CA PRO A 57 8.40 1.08 -7.73
C PRO A 57 7.71 2.34 -7.22
N GLY A 58 7.47 3.29 -8.12
CA GLY A 58 6.60 4.43 -7.85
C GLY A 58 5.13 4.01 -7.85
N VAL A 59 4.24 4.97 -7.56
CA VAL A 59 2.80 4.69 -7.41
C VAL A 59 2.21 4.12 -8.70
N GLN A 60 2.46 4.75 -9.84
CA GLN A 60 1.88 4.30 -11.11
C GLN A 60 2.43 2.95 -11.57
N ASP A 61 3.70 2.66 -11.31
CA ASP A 61 4.27 1.34 -11.58
C ASP A 61 3.60 0.26 -10.73
N GLY A 62 3.32 0.56 -9.48
CA GLY A 62 2.57 -0.36 -8.60
C GLY A 62 1.16 -0.61 -9.11
N VAL A 63 0.47 0.42 -9.58
CA VAL A 63 -0.84 0.30 -10.22
C VAL A 63 -0.75 -0.58 -11.46
N ASP A 64 0.22 -0.34 -12.32
CA ASP A 64 0.41 -1.12 -13.56
C ASP A 64 0.63 -2.61 -13.26
N ARG A 65 1.40 -2.93 -12.23
CA ARG A 65 1.62 -4.32 -11.79
C ARG A 65 0.34 -4.98 -11.30
N LEU A 66 -0.47 -4.27 -10.53
CA LEU A 66 -1.75 -4.79 -10.04
C LEU A 66 -2.73 -5.01 -11.20
N VAL A 67 -2.82 -4.08 -12.13
CA VAL A 67 -3.66 -4.23 -13.33
C VAL A 67 -3.21 -5.41 -14.18
N ALA A 68 -1.90 -5.60 -14.35
CA ALA A 68 -1.35 -6.75 -15.07
C ALA A 68 -1.72 -8.09 -14.42
N ARG A 69 -1.94 -8.11 -13.11
CA ARG A 69 -2.43 -9.28 -12.36
C ARG A 69 -3.95 -9.44 -12.41
N GLY A 70 -4.65 -8.56 -13.11
CA GLY A 70 -6.10 -8.63 -13.29
C GLY A 70 -6.91 -7.80 -12.31
N ALA A 71 -6.28 -6.91 -11.51
CA ALA A 71 -7.00 -6.02 -10.61
C ALA A 71 -7.84 -5.00 -11.39
N GLY A 72 -9.14 -5.00 -11.15
CA GLY A 72 -10.07 -4.00 -11.66
C GLY A 72 -10.52 -3.00 -10.60
N ARG A 73 -10.15 -3.26 -9.36
CA ARG A 73 -10.42 -2.39 -8.19
C ARG A 73 -9.16 -2.34 -7.35
N ILE A 74 -8.67 -1.15 -7.07
CA ILE A 74 -7.45 -0.95 -6.28
C ILE A 74 -7.76 -0.04 -5.09
N LEU A 75 -7.42 -0.52 -3.89
CA LEU A 75 -7.35 0.32 -2.70
C LEU A 75 -5.93 0.84 -2.54
N PHE A 76 -5.81 2.15 -2.46
CA PHE A 76 -4.58 2.85 -2.11
C PHE A 76 -4.49 2.89 -0.57
N VAL A 77 -3.52 2.20 -0.02
CA VAL A 77 -3.37 2.03 1.43
C VAL A 77 -2.14 2.81 1.90
N PRO A 78 -2.34 4.03 2.45
CA PRO A 78 -1.22 4.85 2.90
C PRO A 78 -0.62 4.30 4.19
N TYR A 79 0.62 3.88 4.13
CA TYR A 79 1.36 3.38 5.29
C TYR A 79 2.07 4.55 6.00
N PHE A 80 1.27 5.41 6.62
CA PHE A 80 1.71 6.63 7.28
C PHE A 80 1.05 6.78 8.64
N LEU A 81 1.79 7.29 9.60
CA LEU A 81 1.22 7.63 10.92
C LEU A 81 0.26 8.81 10.83
N TYR A 82 0.54 9.75 9.96
CA TYR A 82 -0.31 10.91 9.68
C TYR A 82 -0.18 11.31 8.21
N LEU A 83 -1.19 12.00 7.70
CA LEU A 83 -1.16 12.58 6.36
C LEU A 83 -0.88 14.08 6.51
N GLY A 84 0.35 14.50 6.20
CA GLY A 84 0.67 15.91 6.04
C GLY A 84 0.00 16.47 4.77
N GLY A 85 -0.11 17.80 4.66
CA GLY A 85 -0.79 18.45 3.54
C GLY A 85 -0.27 18.06 2.16
N HIS A 86 1.02 17.76 2.05
CA HIS A 86 1.66 17.33 0.80
C HIS A 86 1.14 15.96 0.33
N VAL A 87 1.22 14.97 1.20
CA VAL A 87 0.76 13.60 0.92
C VAL A 87 -0.75 13.55 0.71
N GLY A 88 -1.50 14.31 1.50
CA GLY A 88 -2.95 14.40 1.37
C GLY A 88 -3.42 14.93 0.02
N ARG A 89 -2.61 15.74 -0.66
CA ARG A 89 -2.87 16.24 -2.03
C ARG A 89 -2.39 15.27 -3.10
N ASP A 90 -1.27 14.58 -2.86
CA ASP A 90 -0.67 13.69 -3.84
C ASP A 90 -1.50 12.42 -4.08
N LEU A 91 -2.12 11.86 -3.04
CA LEU A 91 -2.91 10.64 -3.17
C LEU A 91 -4.09 10.78 -4.13
N PRO A 92 -4.96 11.81 -4.02
CA PRO A 92 -6.05 11.99 -5.00
C PRO A 92 -5.55 12.19 -6.42
N ARG A 93 -4.43 12.87 -6.61
CA ARG A 93 -3.80 13.09 -7.93
C ARG A 93 -3.32 11.77 -8.52
N GLU A 94 -2.66 10.93 -7.72
CA GLU A 94 -2.20 9.62 -8.16
C GLU A 94 -3.36 8.70 -8.51
N MET A 95 -4.46 8.74 -7.75
CA MET A 95 -5.66 7.98 -8.04
C MET A 95 -6.32 8.44 -9.36
N ALA A 96 -6.41 9.75 -9.58
CA ALA A 96 -6.93 10.32 -10.82
C ALA A 96 -6.07 9.91 -12.02
N ARG A 97 -4.75 9.95 -11.86
CA ARG A 97 -3.79 9.52 -12.89
C ARG A 97 -3.94 8.02 -13.21
N ALA A 98 -4.12 7.19 -12.20
CA ALA A 98 -4.33 5.75 -12.38
C ALA A 98 -5.60 5.46 -13.19
N ARG A 99 -6.71 6.13 -12.86
CA ARG A 99 -7.97 5.99 -13.61
C ARG A 99 -7.86 6.45 -15.06
N LYS A 100 -7.07 7.49 -15.32
CA LYS A 100 -6.82 8.00 -16.66
C LYS A 100 -5.98 7.02 -17.49
N ARG A 101 -4.95 6.42 -16.87
CA ARG A 101 -4.08 5.43 -17.51
C ARG A 101 -4.79 4.11 -17.77
N HIS A 102 -5.71 3.73 -16.92
CA HIS A 102 -6.44 2.46 -16.97
C HIS A 102 -7.95 2.72 -16.96
N PRO A 103 -8.56 3.04 -18.13
CA PRO A 103 -10.00 3.27 -18.20
C PRO A 103 -10.78 2.06 -17.65
N GLY A 104 -11.78 2.35 -16.81
CA GLY A 104 -12.56 1.30 -16.15
C GLY A 104 -11.99 0.81 -14.81
N LEU A 105 -10.77 1.22 -14.44
CA LEU A 105 -10.21 0.93 -13.13
C LEU A 105 -10.94 1.72 -12.05
N ALA A 106 -11.38 1.04 -10.99
CA ALA A 106 -11.92 1.67 -9.81
C ALA A 106 -10.81 1.85 -8.76
N CYS A 107 -10.66 3.06 -8.25
CA CYS A 107 -9.70 3.39 -7.21
C CYS A 107 -10.41 4.01 -6.02
N ALA A 108 -9.99 3.63 -4.82
CA ALA A 108 -10.42 4.24 -3.58
C ALA A 108 -9.26 4.30 -2.60
N ALA A 109 -9.31 5.21 -1.65
CA ALA A 109 -8.30 5.31 -0.59
C ALA A 109 -8.80 4.61 0.66
N ALA A 110 -7.95 3.77 1.26
CA ALA A 110 -8.14 3.29 2.61
C ALA A 110 -7.64 4.36 3.60
N PRO A 111 -8.09 4.31 4.86
CA PRO A 111 -7.51 5.17 5.89
C PRO A 111 -6.01 4.91 6.04
N HIS A 112 -5.24 5.95 6.36
CA HIS A 112 -3.86 5.79 6.79
C HIS A 112 -3.80 5.14 8.19
N LEU A 113 -2.62 4.79 8.68
CA LEU A 113 -2.46 4.11 9.97
C LEU A 113 -3.04 4.94 11.12
N GLY A 114 -2.64 6.22 11.21
CA GLY A 114 -3.12 7.12 12.25
C GLY A 114 -2.84 6.60 13.64
N PHE A 115 -3.75 6.89 14.57
CA PHE A 115 -3.71 6.33 15.91
C PHE A 115 -4.28 4.92 15.94
N ASP A 116 -3.52 3.99 16.52
CA ASP A 116 -3.97 2.62 16.76
C ASP A 116 -3.25 2.08 17.99
N ALA A 117 -3.99 1.42 18.88
CA ALA A 117 -3.43 0.88 20.12
C ALA A 117 -2.30 -0.13 19.87
N ARG A 118 -2.31 -0.81 18.73
CA ARG A 118 -1.23 -1.74 18.34
C ARG A 118 0.08 -1.01 18.08
N LEU A 119 0.03 0.22 17.57
CA LEU A 119 1.22 1.05 17.39
C LEU A 119 1.77 1.52 18.74
N VAL A 120 0.90 1.82 19.71
CA VAL A 120 1.32 2.12 21.10
C VAL A 120 2.04 0.91 21.70
N ALA A 121 1.51 -0.30 21.51
CA ALA A 121 2.13 -1.53 21.98
C ALA A 121 3.53 -1.74 21.37
N ILE A 122 3.68 -1.49 20.07
CA ILE A 122 4.98 -1.56 19.39
C ILE A 122 5.96 -0.55 20.00
N ALA A 123 5.52 0.68 20.20
CA ALA A 123 6.36 1.73 20.80
C ALA A 123 6.81 1.36 22.22
N ALA A 124 5.91 0.78 23.03
CA ALA A 124 6.23 0.30 24.37
C ALA A 124 7.28 -0.83 24.35
N ASP A 125 7.17 -1.74 23.41
CA ASP A 125 8.16 -2.82 23.23
C ASP A 125 9.54 -2.26 22.85
N ARG A 126 9.58 -1.26 21.98
CA ARG A 126 10.83 -0.60 21.58
C ARG A 126 11.47 0.14 22.76
N LEU A 127 10.66 0.79 23.60
CA LEU A 127 11.13 1.45 24.81
C LEU A 127 11.77 0.45 25.78
N ARG A 128 11.12 -0.69 26.03
CA ARG A 128 11.66 -1.74 26.91
C ARG A 128 12.96 -2.31 26.37
N LEU A 129 13.03 -2.56 25.07
CA LEU A 129 14.23 -3.05 24.42
C LEU A 129 15.37 -2.04 24.52
N GLY A 130 15.08 -0.74 24.32
CA GLY A 130 16.06 0.32 24.47
C GLY A 130 16.60 0.42 25.90
N ARG A 131 15.72 0.32 26.88
CA ARG A 131 16.10 0.30 28.31
C ARG A 131 17.04 -0.87 28.62
N SER A 132 16.70 -2.05 28.13
CA SER A 132 17.52 -3.25 28.32
C SER A 132 18.92 -3.10 27.70
N ARG A 133 18.96 -2.60 26.45
CA ARG A 133 20.25 -2.35 25.75
C ARG A 133 21.10 -1.30 26.40
N ALA A 134 20.48 -0.29 27.01
CA ALA A 134 21.18 0.77 27.75
C ALA A 134 21.65 0.32 29.14
N GLY A 135 21.20 -0.84 29.62
CA GLY A 135 21.49 -1.32 30.96
C GLY A 135 20.83 -0.48 32.06
N TRP A 136 19.68 0.11 31.78
CA TRP A 136 18.92 0.88 32.78
C TRP A 136 17.92 0.00 33.51
N ASP A 137 17.86 0.12 34.79
CA ASP A 137 16.90 -0.60 35.64
C ASP A 137 15.47 -0.04 35.53
#